data_b2fc0b0e878bfa809b593b5f27255f44
#
_entry.id   b2fc0b0e878bfa809b593b5f27255f44
#
_cell.length_a   1.000
_cell.length_b   1.000
_cell.length_c   1.000
_cell.angle_alpha   90.00
_cell.angle_beta   90.00
_cell.angle_gamma   90.00
#
_symmetry.space_group_name_H-M   'P 1'
#
loop_
_entity.id
_entity.type
_entity.pdbx_description
1 polymer ?
#
loop_
_entity_poly.entity_id
_entity_poly.type
_entity_poly.pdbx_seq_one_letter_code
_entity_poly.pdbx_strand_id
1 'polypeptide(L)'
;MPTASAPGSERHLRVLLADEDKQALAQLGAVLEGLGHEVTPYAVSVAEAIELISTEDPDLAIVVVHMDDEHALALIQETVEYASGPVIAQTRDGDVEFVARAAERGISAWIESTAPEAVQGAIEVALRRYEEAARLQVKVDQLESALERRAVIERAKGILMERHGLDERAAFGLLRDHARAQSRRVVDVAVAVAGGHALLPKGTG
;
A
#
# COMPACT_ATOMS: atom_id res chain seq x y z
N MET A 1 -5.60 28.24 14.16
CA MET A 1 -5.79 28.49 12.72
C MET A 1 -4.76 27.65 11.99
N PRO A 2 -5.10 26.53 11.35
CA PRO A 2 -4.14 25.84 10.51
C PRO A 2 -3.97 26.63 9.23
N THR A 3 -2.74 27.00 8.91
CA THR A 3 -2.33 27.63 7.67
C THR A 3 -2.62 26.70 6.51
N ALA A 4 -3.51 27.12 5.63
CA ALA A 4 -3.74 26.46 4.35
C ALA A 4 -2.40 26.43 3.59
N SER A 5 -1.87 25.24 3.32
CA SER A 5 -0.76 25.06 2.37
C SER A 5 -1.18 25.63 1.02
N ALA A 6 -0.33 26.46 0.47
CA ALA A 6 -0.51 27.04 -0.85
C ALA A 6 -0.61 25.91 -1.90
N PRO A 7 -1.47 26.05 -2.94
CA PRO A 7 -1.47 25.12 -4.06
C PRO A 7 -0.21 25.39 -4.88
N GLY A 8 0.64 24.37 -5.07
CA GLY A 8 1.75 24.40 -6.00
C GLY A 8 3.15 24.47 -5.41
N SER A 9 3.48 23.69 -4.37
CA SER A 9 4.89 23.28 -4.24
C SER A 9 5.10 22.13 -5.22
N GLU A 10 5.79 22.42 -6.33
CA GLU A 10 6.28 21.42 -7.27
C GLU A 10 7.10 20.40 -6.45
N ARG A 11 6.52 19.22 -6.19
CA ARG A 11 7.24 18.15 -5.51
C ARG A 11 8.34 17.70 -6.46
N HIS A 12 9.58 17.85 -6.03
CA HIS A 12 10.70 17.22 -6.71
C HIS A 12 10.62 15.71 -6.44
N LEU A 13 10.42 14.91 -7.49
CA LEU A 13 10.26 13.46 -7.43
C LEU A 13 11.42 12.77 -8.09
N ARG A 14 11.80 11.61 -7.57
CA ARG A 14 12.67 10.64 -8.24
C ARG A 14 11.79 9.70 -9.06
N VAL A 15 11.95 9.73 -10.38
CA VAL A 15 11.11 9.00 -11.33
C VAL A 15 11.91 7.91 -12.04
N LEU A 16 11.45 6.67 -11.91
CA LEU A 16 11.96 5.55 -12.71
C LEU A 16 11.23 5.52 -14.06
N LEU A 17 12.01 5.39 -15.13
CA LEU A 17 11.48 5.13 -16.47
C LEU A 17 11.85 3.72 -16.92
N ALA A 18 10.87 2.96 -17.40
CA ALA A 18 11.06 1.60 -17.87
C ALA A 18 10.49 1.40 -19.29
N ASP A 19 11.33 0.95 -20.21
CA ASP A 19 11.01 0.61 -21.60
C ASP A 19 12.22 -0.05 -22.28
N GLU A 20 12.01 -0.86 -23.28
CA GLU A 20 13.07 -1.40 -24.13
C GLU A 20 13.65 -0.34 -25.09
N ASP A 21 12.90 0.70 -25.47
CA ASP A 21 13.33 1.78 -26.38
C ASP A 21 13.98 2.95 -25.60
N LYS A 22 15.31 2.95 -25.51
CA LYS A 22 16.08 4.02 -24.88
C LYS A 22 15.83 5.41 -25.46
N GLN A 23 15.40 5.53 -26.72
CA GLN A 23 15.12 6.83 -27.32
C GLN A 23 13.81 7.40 -26.79
N ALA A 24 12.79 6.56 -26.62
CA ALA A 24 11.51 6.96 -26.00
C ALA A 24 11.73 7.39 -24.54
N LEU A 25 12.52 6.61 -23.78
CA LEU A 25 12.90 6.97 -22.41
C LEU A 25 13.60 8.32 -22.32
N ALA A 26 14.57 8.58 -23.23
CA ALA A 26 15.28 9.86 -23.22
C ALA A 26 14.39 11.06 -23.52
N GLN A 27 13.40 10.91 -24.40
CA GLN A 27 12.43 11.97 -24.70
C GLN A 27 11.54 12.30 -23.48
N LEU A 28 11.01 11.27 -22.83
CA LEU A 28 10.18 11.46 -21.63
C LEU A 28 11.02 11.95 -20.44
N GLY A 29 12.26 11.45 -20.31
CA GLY A 29 13.20 11.90 -19.28
C GLY A 29 13.46 13.40 -19.37
N ALA A 30 13.74 13.93 -20.58
CA ALA A 30 13.93 15.36 -20.77
C ALA A 30 12.70 16.22 -20.38
N VAL A 31 11.50 15.70 -20.59
CA VAL A 31 10.26 16.36 -20.15
C VAL A 31 10.18 16.39 -18.62
N LEU A 32 10.45 15.27 -17.94
CA LEU A 32 10.42 15.16 -16.48
C LEU A 32 11.47 16.06 -15.82
N GLU A 33 12.69 16.09 -16.36
CA GLU A 33 13.76 16.99 -15.90
C GLU A 33 13.35 18.47 -16.11
N GLY A 34 12.71 18.78 -17.24
CA GLY A 34 12.15 20.12 -17.52
C GLY A 34 11.03 20.52 -16.55
N LEU A 35 10.31 19.56 -15.96
CA LEU A 35 9.32 19.75 -14.91
C LEU A 35 9.94 19.80 -13.50
N GLY A 36 11.26 19.65 -13.37
CA GLY A 36 11.97 19.72 -12.09
C GLY A 36 12.04 18.39 -11.34
N HIS A 37 11.77 17.26 -12.00
CA HIS A 37 11.94 15.94 -11.42
C HIS A 37 13.33 15.37 -11.68
N GLU A 38 13.76 14.46 -10.80
CA GLU A 38 14.98 13.67 -10.97
C GLU A 38 14.65 12.36 -11.68
N VAL A 39 15.32 12.04 -12.77
CA VAL A 39 15.14 10.77 -13.47
C VAL A 39 16.25 9.82 -13.06
N THR A 40 15.88 8.64 -12.54
CA THR A 40 16.82 7.56 -12.21
C THR A 40 17.39 6.95 -13.50
N PRO A 41 18.42 6.10 -13.43
CA PRO A 41 18.85 5.32 -14.60
C PRO A 41 17.66 4.58 -15.23
N TYR A 42 17.68 4.48 -16.57
CA TYR A 42 16.58 3.83 -17.30
C TYR A 42 16.61 2.31 -17.12
N ALA A 43 15.45 1.70 -16.87
CA ALA A 43 15.29 0.27 -16.92
C ALA A 43 14.89 -0.18 -18.34
N VAL A 44 15.69 -1.03 -18.95
CA VAL A 44 15.41 -1.57 -20.30
C VAL A 44 14.95 -3.04 -20.25
N SER A 45 14.69 -3.55 -19.06
CA SER A 45 14.15 -4.88 -18.83
C SER A 45 13.43 -4.94 -17.48
N VAL A 46 12.61 -5.96 -17.29
CA VAL A 46 11.95 -6.23 -16.00
C VAL A 46 12.96 -6.39 -14.86
N ALA A 47 14.05 -7.12 -15.09
CA ALA A 47 15.09 -7.35 -14.08
C ALA A 47 15.78 -6.05 -13.65
N GLU A 48 16.11 -5.17 -14.60
CA GLU A 48 16.67 -3.85 -14.30
C GLU A 48 15.67 -2.96 -13.57
N ALA A 49 14.38 -3.01 -13.91
CA ALA A 49 13.36 -2.26 -13.21
C ALA A 49 13.28 -2.65 -11.72
N ILE A 50 13.26 -3.94 -11.42
CA ILE A 50 13.25 -4.46 -10.05
C ILE A 50 14.53 -4.05 -9.28
N GLU A 51 15.70 -4.16 -9.92
CA GLU A 51 16.98 -3.75 -9.32
C GLU A 51 16.96 -2.26 -8.98
N LEU A 52 16.57 -1.42 -9.94
CA LEU A 52 16.52 0.04 -9.76
C LEU A 52 15.46 0.46 -8.74
N ILE A 53 14.30 -0.19 -8.68
CA ILE A 53 13.32 0.05 -7.62
C ILE A 53 13.95 -0.20 -6.24
N SER A 54 14.69 -1.29 -6.09
CA SER A 54 15.29 -1.68 -4.82
C SER A 54 16.47 -0.81 -4.40
N THR A 55 17.24 -0.29 -5.35
CA THR A 55 18.48 0.47 -5.09
C THR A 55 18.26 1.98 -5.07
N GLU A 56 17.39 2.48 -5.93
CA GLU A 56 17.16 3.92 -6.10
C GLU A 56 15.94 4.44 -5.32
N ASP A 57 15.04 3.55 -4.87
CA ASP A 57 13.82 3.89 -4.13
C ASP A 57 13.03 5.05 -4.78
N PRO A 58 12.56 4.90 -6.04
CA PRO A 58 11.89 5.97 -6.76
C PRO A 58 10.53 6.30 -6.15
N ASP A 59 10.15 7.58 -6.14
CA ASP A 59 8.84 8.05 -5.69
C ASP A 59 7.71 7.68 -6.66
N LEU A 60 8.05 7.42 -7.94
CA LEU A 60 7.12 7.15 -9.04
C LEU A 60 7.83 6.31 -10.11
N ALA A 61 7.11 5.39 -10.74
CA ALA A 61 7.56 4.71 -11.95
C ALA A 61 6.65 5.02 -13.14
N ILE A 62 7.24 5.20 -14.34
CA ILE A 62 6.52 5.31 -15.60
C ILE A 62 6.99 4.19 -16.53
N VAL A 63 6.07 3.32 -16.91
CA VAL A 63 6.30 2.25 -17.89
C VAL A 63 5.82 2.74 -19.25
N VAL A 64 6.73 2.84 -20.22
CA VAL A 64 6.40 3.20 -21.60
C VAL A 64 6.00 1.94 -22.36
N VAL A 65 4.87 1.98 -23.04
CA VAL A 65 4.28 0.85 -23.73
C VAL A 65 4.37 1.04 -25.25
N HIS A 66 4.92 0.04 -25.91
CA HIS A 66 4.96 -0.05 -27.37
C HIS A 66 4.01 -1.17 -27.85
N MET A 67 4.35 -1.80 -28.97
CA MET A 67 3.49 -2.70 -29.73
C MET A 67 3.26 -4.10 -29.11
N ASP A 68 3.97 -4.50 -28.05
CA ASP A 68 3.79 -5.80 -27.39
C ASP A 68 3.08 -5.64 -26.03
N ASP A 69 1.77 -5.73 -26.08
CA ASP A 69 0.91 -5.57 -24.89
C ASP A 69 1.22 -6.56 -23.77
N GLU A 70 1.53 -7.83 -24.06
CA GLU A 70 1.76 -8.84 -23.04
C GLU A 70 3.07 -8.58 -22.27
N HIS A 71 4.12 -8.18 -22.99
CA HIS A 71 5.40 -7.84 -22.36
C HIS A 71 5.28 -6.56 -21.50
N ALA A 72 4.60 -5.55 -22.02
CA ALA A 72 4.33 -4.32 -21.28
C ALA A 72 3.46 -4.56 -20.03
N LEU A 73 2.45 -5.41 -20.12
CA LEU A 73 1.61 -5.78 -18.98
C LEU A 73 2.40 -6.58 -17.93
N ALA A 74 3.33 -7.44 -18.33
CA ALA A 74 4.22 -8.13 -17.41
C ALA A 74 5.15 -7.15 -16.69
N LEU A 75 5.76 -6.21 -17.42
CA LEU A 75 6.61 -5.16 -16.84
C LEU A 75 5.83 -4.27 -15.86
N ILE A 76 4.59 -3.89 -16.22
CA ILE A 76 3.71 -3.13 -15.32
C ILE A 76 3.45 -3.92 -14.04
N GLN A 77 3.07 -5.19 -14.15
CA GLN A 77 2.74 -6.02 -13.00
C GLN A 77 3.92 -6.15 -12.03
N GLU A 78 5.09 -6.49 -12.53
CA GLU A 78 6.31 -6.59 -11.73
C GLU A 78 6.68 -5.23 -11.11
N THR A 79 6.59 -4.15 -11.89
CA THR A 79 6.86 -2.81 -11.37
C THR A 79 5.91 -2.45 -10.22
N VAL A 80 4.61 -2.72 -10.37
CA VAL A 80 3.60 -2.46 -9.32
C VAL A 80 3.86 -3.29 -8.07
N GLU A 81 4.31 -4.54 -8.23
CA GLU A 81 4.56 -5.43 -7.08
C GLU A 81 5.73 -4.97 -6.22
N TYR A 82 6.77 -4.41 -6.84
CA TYR A 82 7.99 -4.01 -6.13
C TYR A 82 8.09 -2.52 -5.82
N ALA A 83 7.33 -1.65 -6.52
CA ALA A 83 7.43 -0.20 -6.33
C ALA A 83 6.84 0.25 -4.99
N SER A 84 7.53 1.17 -4.33
CA SER A 84 7.06 1.88 -3.13
C SER A 84 6.16 3.07 -3.45
N GLY A 85 5.94 3.38 -4.74
CA GLY A 85 5.18 4.50 -5.25
C GLY A 85 4.20 4.11 -6.36
N PRO A 86 3.43 5.08 -6.90
CA PRO A 86 2.49 4.84 -7.98
C PRO A 86 3.21 4.48 -9.28
N VAL A 87 2.51 3.69 -10.11
CA VAL A 87 2.97 3.35 -11.47
C VAL A 87 2.04 3.98 -12.50
N ILE A 88 2.63 4.65 -13.49
CA ILE A 88 1.92 5.25 -14.62
C ILE A 88 2.29 4.46 -15.88
N ALA A 89 1.31 4.18 -16.73
CA ALA A 89 1.55 3.65 -18.07
C ALA A 89 1.55 4.79 -19.09
N GLN A 90 2.54 4.83 -19.99
CA GLN A 90 2.53 5.71 -21.16
C GLN A 90 2.22 4.88 -22.41
N THR A 91 1.13 5.21 -23.09
CA THR A 91 0.72 4.60 -24.35
C THR A 91 0.81 5.61 -25.48
N ARG A 92 1.08 5.19 -26.73
CA ARG A 92 1.09 6.10 -27.88
C ARG A 92 -0.23 6.15 -28.64
N ASP A 93 -0.95 5.04 -28.65
CA ASP A 93 -2.26 4.92 -29.29
C ASP A 93 -3.27 4.61 -28.20
N GLY A 94 -4.28 5.44 -28.01
CA GLY A 94 -5.28 5.33 -26.95
C GLY A 94 -6.08 4.02 -26.97
N ASP A 95 -5.40 2.90 -26.83
CA ASP A 95 -6.00 1.58 -26.73
C ASP A 95 -6.70 1.43 -25.38
N VAL A 96 -8.00 1.66 -25.39
CA VAL A 96 -8.86 1.55 -24.20
C VAL A 96 -8.83 0.15 -23.60
N GLU A 97 -8.69 -0.89 -24.42
CA GLU A 97 -8.61 -2.27 -23.95
C GLU A 97 -7.30 -2.53 -23.21
N PHE A 98 -6.18 -2.05 -23.75
CA PHE A 98 -4.90 -2.11 -23.06
C PHE A 98 -4.94 -1.34 -21.73
N VAL A 99 -5.46 -0.11 -21.72
CA VAL A 99 -5.57 0.71 -20.50
C VAL A 99 -6.40 -0.01 -19.44
N ALA A 100 -7.52 -0.66 -19.81
CA ALA A 100 -8.33 -1.44 -18.87
C ALA A 100 -7.53 -2.61 -18.25
N ARG A 101 -6.79 -3.37 -19.07
CA ARG A 101 -5.92 -4.47 -18.62
C ARG A 101 -4.77 -3.98 -17.73
N ALA A 102 -4.17 -2.85 -18.06
CA ALA A 102 -3.13 -2.23 -17.25
C ALA A 102 -3.69 -1.72 -15.90
N ALA A 103 -4.92 -1.19 -15.89
CA ALA A 103 -5.59 -0.79 -14.65
C ALA A 103 -5.86 -1.99 -13.72
N GLU A 104 -6.23 -3.15 -14.25
CA GLU A 104 -6.35 -4.40 -13.50
C GLU A 104 -5.01 -4.86 -12.90
N ARG A 105 -3.88 -4.47 -13.49
CA ARG A 105 -2.52 -4.72 -12.98
C ARG A 105 -2.04 -3.66 -11.99
N GLY A 106 -2.84 -2.64 -11.69
CA GLY A 106 -2.61 -1.69 -10.61
C GLY A 106 -1.94 -0.37 -11.00
N ILE A 107 -1.94 0.02 -12.29
CA ILE A 107 -1.49 1.37 -12.65
C ILE A 107 -2.38 2.43 -11.98
N SER A 108 -1.76 3.53 -11.56
CA SER A 108 -2.45 4.64 -10.90
C SER A 108 -2.98 5.69 -11.87
N ALA A 109 -2.35 5.80 -13.05
CA ALA A 109 -2.77 6.68 -14.15
C ALA A 109 -2.17 6.18 -15.48
N TRP A 110 -2.62 6.78 -16.60
CA TRP A 110 -1.98 6.60 -17.91
C TRP A 110 -1.84 7.94 -18.62
N ILE A 111 -0.89 8.03 -19.55
CA ILE A 111 -0.65 9.19 -20.41
C ILE A 111 -0.51 8.74 -21.87
N GLU A 112 -1.07 9.54 -22.78
CA GLU A 112 -0.97 9.32 -24.23
C GLU A 112 -0.04 10.34 -24.88
N SER A 113 0.30 11.40 -24.19
CA SER A 113 1.08 12.53 -24.69
C SER A 113 2.25 12.83 -23.76
N THR A 114 3.40 13.15 -24.37
CA THR A 114 4.58 13.65 -23.65
C THR A 114 4.56 15.18 -23.44
N ALA A 115 3.40 15.84 -23.71
CA ALA A 115 3.25 17.25 -23.37
C ALA A 115 3.44 17.45 -21.85
N PRO A 116 4.25 18.43 -21.42
CA PRO A 116 4.57 18.63 -20.00
C PRO A 116 3.34 18.73 -19.09
N GLU A 117 2.29 19.40 -19.54
CA GLU A 117 1.05 19.57 -18.78
C GLU A 117 0.29 18.24 -18.60
N ALA A 118 0.32 17.36 -19.61
CA ALA A 118 -0.31 16.04 -19.55
C ALA A 118 0.48 15.12 -18.60
N VAL A 119 1.80 15.14 -18.67
CA VAL A 119 2.69 14.37 -17.79
C VAL A 119 2.51 14.83 -16.34
N GLN A 120 2.59 16.13 -16.07
CA GLN A 120 2.40 16.67 -14.72
C GLN A 120 1.01 16.35 -14.17
N GLY A 121 -0.04 16.51 -14.98
CA GLY A 121 -1.41 16.17 -14.57
C GLY A 121 -1.58 14.70 -14.20
N ALA A 122 -0.97 13.78 -14.96
CA ALA A 122 -1.00 12.35 -14.66
C ALA A 122 -0.23 12.02 -13.37
N ILE A 123 0.93 12.64 -13.14
CA ILE A 123 1.71 12.50 -11.91
C ILE A 123 0.88 12.90 -10.69
N GLU A 124 0.24 14.07 -10.73
CA GLU A 124 -0.61 14.53 -9.63
C GLU A 124 -1.78 13.58 -9.33
N VAL A 125 -2.43 13.07 -10.38
CA VAL A 125 -3.53 12.09 -10.23
C VAL A 125 -3.01 10.78 -9.65
N ALA A 126 -1.88 10.28 -10.15
CA ALA A 126 -1.29 9.03 -9.70
C ALA A 126 -0.89 9.09 -8.22
N LEU A 127 -0.19 10.13 -7.80
CA LEU A 127 0.19 10.35 -6.41
C LEU A 127 -1.02 10.40 -5.49
N ARG A 128 -2.04 11.18 -5.86
CA ARG A 128 -3.26 11.30 -5.05
C ARG A 128 -3.99 9.97 -4.89
N ARG A 129 -4.15 9.21 -5.97
CA ARG A 129 -4.78 7.87 -5.93
C ARG A 129 -4.00 6.90 -5.08
N TYR A 130 -2.68 6.89 -5.20
CA TYR A 130 -1.81 6.03 -4.41
C TYR A 130 -1.89 6.36 -2.91
N GLU A 131 -1.81 7.64 -2.55
CA GLU A 131 -1.94 8.11 -1.16
C GLU A 131 -3.32 7.74 -0.58
N GLU A 132 -4.38 7.85 -1.37
CA GLU A 132 -5.74 7.47 -0.94
C GLU A 132 -5.88 5.97 -0.74
N ALA A 133 -5.38 5.15 -1.68
CA ALA A 133 -5.37 3.69 -1.56
C ALA A 133 -4.58 3.23 -0.35
N ALA A 134 -3.37 3.76 -0.13
CA ALA A 134 -2.55 3.46 1.04
C ALA A 134 -3.26 3.81 2.36
N ARG A 135 -3.93 4.97 2.40
CA ARG A 135 -4.72 5.37 3.58
C ARG A 135 -5.91 4.44 3.84
N LEU A 136 -6.58 3.98 2.79
CA LEU A 136 -7.68 3.02 2.91
C LEU A 136 -7.17 1.67 3.39
N GLN A 137 -6.05 1.19 2.87
CA GLN A 137 -5.44 -0.07 3.30
C GLN A 137 -5.10 -0.05 4.80
N VAL A 138 -4.47 1.01 5.29
CA VAL A 138 -4.20 1.17 6.74
C VAL A 138 -5.48 1.10 7.57
N LYS A 139 -6.58 1.68 7.09
CA LYS A 139 -7.88 1.59 7.79
C LYS A 139 -8.45 0.17 7.78
N VAL A 140 -8.34 -0.55 6.66
CA VAL A 140 -8.76 -1.95 6.57
C VAL A 140 -7.99 -2.80 7.58
N ASP A 141 -6.65 -2.70 7.60
CA ASP A 141 -5.80 -3.45 8.52
C ASP A 141 -6.13 -3.15 9.99
N GLN A 142 -6.43 -1.88 10.31
CA GLN A 142 -6.86 -1.48 11.66
C GLN A 142 -8.21 -2.09 12.06
N LEU A 143 -9.18 -2.13 11.13
CA LEU A 143 -10.50 -2.71 11.36
C LEU A 143 -10.41 -4.23 11.51
N GLU A 144 -9.67 -4.91 10.66
CA GLU A 144 -9.43 -6.35 10.76
C GLU A 144 -8.79 -6.71 12.10
N SER A 145 -7.70 -6.01 12.47
CA SER A 145 -7.08 -6.20 13.78
C SER A 145 -8.02 -5.94 14.96
N ALA A 146 -8.95 -4.98 14.84
CA ALA A 146 -9.94 -4.72 15.89
C ALA A 146 -10.98 -5.85 15.99
N LEU A 147 -11.43 -6.39 14.85
CA LEU A 147 -12.34 -7.53 14.81
C LEU A 147 -11.69 -8.80 15.39
N GLU A 148 -10.47 -9.10 15.01
CA GLU A 148 -9.71 -10.23 15.57
C GLU A 148 -9.56 -10.11 17.08
N ARG A 149 -9.15 -8.94 17.59
CA ARG A 149 -9.05 -8.70 19.03
C ARG A 149 -10.37 -8.92 19.74
N ARG A 150 -11.49 -8.45 19.16
CA ARG A 150 -12.82 -8.66 19.71
C ARG A 150 -13.19 -10.14 19.73
N ALA A 151 -12.97 -10.86 18.64
CA ALA A 151 -13.26 -12.30 18.54
C ALA A 151 -12.51 -13.12 19.60
N VAL A 152 -11.23 -12.82 19.82
CA VAL A 152 -10.42 -13.49 20.85
C VAL A 152 -10.93 -13.19 22.25
N ILE A 153 -11.31 -11.96 22.54
CA ILE A 153 -11.88 -11.58 23.85
C ILE A 153 -13.21 -12.29 24.07
N GLU A 154 -14.11 -12.31 23.08
CA GLU A 154 -15.40 -13.01 23.18
C GLU A 154 -15.22 -14.51 23.41
N ARG A 155 -14.27 -15.12 22.69
CA ARG A 155 -13.93 -16.54 22.90
C ARG A 155 -13.42 -16.81 24.31
N ALA A 156 -12.52 -15.97 24.82
CA ALA A 156 -11.99 -16.10 26.18
C ALA A 156 -13.10 -15.91 27.23
N LYS A 157 -14.02 -14.96 27.04
CA LYS A 157 -15.21 -14.78 27.90
C LYS A 157 -16.04 -16.06 27.91
N GLY A 158 -16.37 -16.64 26.76
CA GLY A 158 -17.13 -17.90 26.67
C GLY A 158 -16.48 -19.03 27.47
N ILE A 159 -15.14 -19.19 27.34
CA ILE A 159 -14.39 -20.20 28.09
C ILE A 159 -14.47 -19.96 29.60
N LEU A 160 -14.35 -18.71 30.04
CA LEU A 160 -14.42 -18.39 31.47
C LEU A 160 -15.84 -18.55 32.02
N MET A 161 -16.85 -18.19 31.25
CA MET A 161 -18.25 -18.42 31.61
C MET A 161 -18.55 -19.91 31.82
N GLU A 162 -18.07 -20.76 30.87
CA GLU A 162 -18.27 -22.21 30.96
C GLU A 162 -17.47 -22.82 32.14
N ARG A 163 -16.21 -22.46 32.31
CA ARG A 163 -15.32 -23.04 33.33
C ARG A 163 -15.65 -22.63 34.76
N HIS A 164 -16.13 -21.40 34.95
CA HIS A 164 -16.31 -20.81 36.28
C HIS A 164 -17.77 -20.47 36.61
N GLY A 165 -18.73 -20.76 35.70
CA GLY A 165 -20.12 -20.43 35.91
C GLY A 165 -20.42 -18.93 36.01
N LEU A 166 -19.58 -18.11 35.35
CA LEU A 166 -19.65 -16.64 35.39
C LEU A 166 -20.66 -16.13 34.38
N ASP A 167 -21.24 -14.96 34.67
CA ASP A 167 -21.91 -14.17 33.64
C ASP A 167 -20.88 -13.42 32.74
N GLU A 168 -21.34 -12.86 31.64
CA GLU A 168 -20.49 -12.17 30.67
C GLU A 168 -19.72 -11.01 31.30
N ARG A 169 -20.35 -10.24 32.17
CA ARG A 169 -19.77 -9.08 32.84
C ARG A 169 -18.65 -9.49 33.80
N ALA A 170 -18.89 -10.54 34.58
CA ALA A 170 -17.91 -11.10 35.50
C ALA A 170 -16.73 -11.72 34.77
N ALA A 171 -16.96 -12.46 33.68
CA ALA A 171 -15.92 -13.02 32.83
C ALA A 171 -15.00 -11.93 32.24
N PHE A 172 -15.58 -10.86 31.69
CA PHE A 172 -14.78 -9.73 31.22
C PHE A 172 -14.03 -9.00 32.35
N GLY A 173 -14.69 -8.84 33.52
CA GLY A 173 -14.07 -8.30 34.72
C GLY A 173 -12.80 -9.07 35.11
N LEU A 174 -12.89 -10.40 35.11
CA LEU A 174 -11.76 -11.28 35.44
C LEU A 174 -10.58 -11.11 34.46
N LEU A 175 -10.85 -11.06 33.15
CA LEU A 175 -9.81 -10.77 32.14
C LEU A 175 -9.13 -9.43 32.37
N ARG A 176 -9.90 -8.38 32.62
CA ARG A 176 -9.41 -7.02 32.84
C ARG A 176 -8.57 -6.92 34.10
N ASP A 177 -9.02 -7.49 35.20
CA ASP A 177 -8.34 -7.40 36.49
C ASP A 177 -7.02 -8.18 36.47
N HIS A 178 -7.01 -9.34 35.78
CA HIS A 178 -5.79 -10.11 35.56
C HIS A 178 -4.79 -9.35 34.66
N ALA A 179 -5.29 -8.71 33.61
CA ALA A 179 -4.46 -7.88 32.72
C ALA A 179 -3.81 -6.70 33.48
N ARG A 180 -4.58 -6.04 34.37
CA ARG A 180 -4.06 -4.96 35.22
C ARG A 180 -3.00 -5.45 36.20
N ALA A 181 -3.26 -6.58 36.87
CA ALA A 181 -2.34 -7.14 37.83
C ALA A 181 -0.97 -7.52 37.24
N GLN A 182 -0.95 -7.86 35.95
CA GLN A 182 0.26 -8.25 35.21
C GLN A 182 0.81 -7.16 34.29
N SER A 183 0.23 -5.96 34.28
CA SER A 183 0.58 -4.88 33.35
C SER A 183 0.57 -5.30 31.87
N ARG A 184 -0.41 -6.15 31.49
CA ARG A 184 -0.62 -6.67 30.15
C ARG A 184 -1.90 -6.10 29.52
N ARG A 185 -2.01 -6.19 28.20
CA ARG A 185 -3.27 -5.85 27.53
C ARG A 185 -4.30 -6.97 27.73
N VAL A 186 -5.57 -6.60 27.80
CA VAL A 186 -6.68 -7.56 27.95
C VAL A 186 -6.67 -8.62 26.85
N VAL A 187 -6.36 -8.22 25.61
CA VAL A 187 -6.27 -9.14 24.47
C VAL A 187 -5.17 -10.20 24.66
N ASP A 188 -4.02 -9.84 25.24
CA ASP A 188 -2.92 -10.79 25.46
C ASP A 188 -3.29 -11.85 26.51
N VAL A 189 -4.07 -11.47 27.54
CA VAL A 189 -4.65 -12.39 28.49
C VAL A 189 -5.72 -13.27 27.84
N ALA A 190 -6.56 -12.68 27.00
CA ALA A 190 -7.60 -13.42 26.28
C ALA A 190 -7.02 -14.48 25.34
N VAL A 191 -5.92 -14.15 24.61
CA VAL A 191 -5.17 -15.12 23.79
C VAL A 191 -4.70 -16.30 24.63
N ALA A 192 -4.10 -16.02 25.81
CA ALA A 192 -3.61 -17.07 26.71
C ALA A 192 -4.75 -17.97 27.19
N VAL A 193 -5.90 -17.40 27.58
CA VAL A 193 -7.09 -18.17 28.00
C VAL A 193 -7.63 -19.01 26.84
N ALA A 194 -7.73 -18.42 25.65
CA ALA A 194 -8.22 -19.12 24.44
C ALA A 194 -7.27 -20.25 24.00
N GLY A 195 -5.96 -20.11 24.26
CA GLY A 195 -4.93 -21.12 24.00
C GLY A 195 -4.85 -22.24 25.04
N GLY A 196 -5.74 -22.26 26.02
CA GLY A 196 -5.79 -23.33 27.03
C GLY A 196 -4.87 -23.13 28.23
N HIS A 197 -4.15 -22.03 28.34
CA HIS A 197 -3.30 -21.75 29.48
C HIS A 197 -4.15 -21.46 30.73
N ALA A 198 -3.92 -22.20 31.80
CA ALA A 198 -4.55 -21.99 33.10
C ALA A 198 -3.85 -20.84 33.83
N LEU A 199 -3.91 -19.63 33.28
CA LEU A 199 -3.26 -18.45 33.85
C LEU A 199 -4.07 -17.74 34.93
N LEU A 200 -5.36 -18.07 35.06
CA LEU A 200 -6.21 -17.50 36.08
C LEU A 200 -6.18 -18.35 37.36
N PRO A 201 -6.06 -17.73 38.54
CA PRO A 201 -6.11 -18.49 39.79
C PRO A 201 -7.44 -19.26 39.86
N LYS A 202 -7.40 -20.53 40.28
CA LYS A 202 -8.61 -21.27 40.62
C LYS A 202 -9.31 -20.46 41.68
N GLY A 203 -10.55 -20.05 41.38
CA GLY A 203 -11.36 -19.33 42.37
C GLY A 203 -11.35 -20.12 43.67
N THR A 204 -10.84 -19.49 44.75
CA THR A 204 -11.07 -19.95 46.10
C THR A 204 -12.55 -19.83 46.37
N GLY A 205 -13.23 -20.98 46.39
CA GLY A 205 -14.62 -21.10 46.80
C GLY A 205 -14.83 -20.64 48.26
#